data_96d31400367d21182071377c6157f118
#
_entry.id   96d31400367d21182071377c6157f118
#
_cell.length_a   1.000
_cell.length_b   1.000
_cell.length_c   1.000
_cell.angle_alpha   90.00
_cell.angle_beta   90.00
_cell.angle_gamma   90.00
#
_symmetry.space_group_name_H-M   'P 1'
#
loop_
_entity.id
_entity.type
_entity.pdbx_description
1 polymer ?
#
loop_
_entity_poly.entity_id
_entity_poly.type
_entity_poly.pdbx_seq_one_letter_code
_entity_poly.pdbx_strand_id
1 'polypeptide(L)'
;VLPDVLIAGGGIGGLAAALACRRAGCRVRLYERAAEFTEVGAGIQLGPNVVRVLQGWGLEAALAQVVARPDRVLARRAADGATLASLPLGDFPRRYGAPYLTIHRADLHELLLKVLRHEQADSLWLHTGRALDAYEASAEAVRVRFEDGLEVEGDLLIGADGLWSRVRAQLLGDGPPRATGHLAYRALVRQAELPAALRSACVTVWLGPGLHVVQYPVRGGDWLNVVAIVEGSAPVDPAHWDHAASTTELQA
;
A
#
# COMPACT_ATOMS: atom_id res chain seq x y z
N VAL A 1 -7.70 -5.89 31.98
CA VAL A 1 -6.75 -4.92 31.41
C VAL A 1 -6.83 -5.09 29.90
N LEU A 2 -6.90 -3.98 29.13
CA LEU A 2 -6.89 -4.03 27.67
C LEU A 2 -5.47 -4.39 27.18
N PRO A 3 -5.32 -5.30 26.19
CA PRO A 3 -4.03 -5.59 25.61
C PRO A 3 -3.36 -4.33 25.03
N ASP A 4 -2.08 -4.19 25.28
CA ASP A 4 -1.27 -3.06 24.83
C ASP A 4 -0.43 -3.48 23.61
N VAL A 5 -0.82 -3.00 22.43
CA VAL A 5 -0.24 -3.40 21.14
C VAL A 5 0.70 -2.31 20.64
N LEU A 6 1.96 -2.68 20.45
CA LEU A 6 2.96 -1.86 19.78
C LEU A 6 2.94 -2.16 18.27
N ILE A 7 2.97 -1.12 17.45
CA ILE A 7 3.02 -1.28 15.99
C ILE A 7 4.22 -0.51 15.45
N ALA A 8 5.12 -1.21 14.76
CA ALA A 8 6.24 -0.61 14.07
C ALA A 8 5.89 -0.37 12.60
N GLY A 9 5.88 0.89 12.18
CA GLY A 9 5.58 1.35 10.82
C GLY A 9 4.19 1.98 10.68
N GLY A 10 4.17 3.18 10.09
CA GLY A 10 2.98 4.01 9.87
C GLY A 10 2.46 3.99 8.44
N GLY A 11 2.87 3.02 7.62
CA GLY A 11 2.31 2.80 6.28
C GLY A 11 0.88 2.22 6.32
N ILE A 12 0.30 1.93 5.16
CA ILE A 12 -1.07 1.38 5.03
C ILE A 12 -1.28 0.15 5.93
N GLY A 13 -0.27 -0.76 5.98
CA GLY A 13 -0.33 -1.96 6.81
C GLY A 13 -0.42 -1.67 8.30
N GLY A 14 0.41 -0.75 8.79
CA GLY A 14 0.43 -0.34 10.20
C GLY A 14 -0.81 0.42 10.62
N LEU A 15 -1.30 1.35 9.78
CA LEU A 15 -2.54 2.08 10.04
C LEU A 15 -3.76 1.14 10.05
N ALA A 16 -3.80 0.16 9.13
CA ALA A 16 -4.85 -0.84 9.10
C ALA A 16 -4.81 -1.75 10.33
N ALA A 17 -3.61 -2.19 10.75
CA ALA A 17 -3.42 -2.96 11.98
C ALA A 17 -3.84 -2.16 13.22
N ALA A 18 -3.47 -0.89 13.29
CA ALA A 18 -3.88 0.00 14.38
C ALA A 18 -5.40 0.10 14.49
N LEU A 19 -6.09 0.31 13.36
CA LEU A 19 -7.55 0.39 13.33
C LEU A 19 -8.20 -0.94 13.72
N ALA A 20 -7.67 -2.07 13.24
CA ALA A 20 -8.16 -3.39 13.61
C ALA A 20 -8.01 -3.68 15.11
N CYS A 21 -6.82 -3.43 15.68
CA CYS A 21 -6.56 -3.63 17.11
C CYS A 21 -7.41 -2.72 17.98
N ARG A 22 -7.59 -1.47 17.58
CA ARG A 22 -8.48 -0.53 18.27
C ARG A 22 -9.92 -1.06 18.36
N ARG A 23 -10.45 -1.53 17.24
CA ARG A 23 -11.81 -2.09 17.15
C ARG A 23 -11.97 -3.42 17.88
N ALA A 24 -10.86 -4.14 18.07
CA ALA A 24 -10.80 -5.31 18.95
C ALA A 24 -10.71 -4.96 20.45
N GLY A 25 -10.70 -3.66 20.82
CA GLY A 25 -10.63 -3.21 22.20
C GLY A 25 -9.20 -3.15 22.77
N CYS A 26 -8.18 -3.12 21.93
CA CYS A 26 -6.79 -2.98 22.38
C CYS A 26 -6.40 -1.51 22.61
N ARG A 27 -5.45 -1.27 23.49
CA ARG A 27 -4.63 -0.06 23.47
C ARG A 27 -3.62 -0.18 22.35
N VAL A 28 -3.34 0.92 21.61
CA VAL A 28 -2.45 0.89 20.46
C VAL A 28 -1.45 2.04 20.53
N ARG A 29 -0.18 1.70 20.40
CA ARG A 29 0.92 2.65 20.23
C ARG A 29 1.62 2.36 18.91
N LEU A 30 1.44 3.24 17.93
CA LEU A 30 2.05 3.11 16.61
C LEU A 30 3.24 4.06 16.49
N TYR A 31 4.35 3.55 15.95
CA TYR A 31 5.62 4.25 15.79
C TYR A 31 6.04 4.23 14.32
N GLU A 32 6.18 5.44 13.75
CA GLU A 32 6.64 5.66 12.39
C GLU A 32 8.04 6.32 12.41
N ARG A 33 8.95 5.81 11.60
CA ARG A 33 10.34 6.34 11.50
C ARG A 33 10.42 7.71 10.85
N ALA A 34 9.54 8.00 9.87
CA ALA A 34 9.49 9.30 9.23
C ALA A 34 8.99 10.38 10.20
N ALA A 35 9.41 11.62 9.98
CA ALA A 35 8.97 12.77 10.77
C ALA A 35 7.47 13.05 10.60
N GLU A 36 6.87 12.58 9.51
CA GLU A 36 5.46 12.75 9.19
C GLU A 36 4.88 11.45 8.61
N PHE A 37 3.57 11.27 8.76
CA PHE A 37 2.85 10.19 8.09
C PHE A 37 2.65 10.55 6.61
N THR A 38 3.46 9.97 5.75
CA THR A 38 3.41 10.17 4.30
C THR A 38 3.43 8.84 3.57
N GLU A 39 2.92 8.83 2.34
CA GLU A 39 2.94 7.66 1.46
C GLU A 39 3.33 8.08 0.05
N VAL A 40 4.22 7.32 -0.57
CA VAL A 40 4.67 7.60 -1.94
C VAL A 40 3.60 7.21 -2.96
N GLY A 41 3.35 8.13 -3.89
CA GLY A 41 2.22 8.11 -4.79
C GLY A 41 2.29 7.11 -5.94
N ALA A 42 1.66 5.95 -5.78
CA ALA A 42 1.29 5.05 -6.88
C ALA A 42 -0.15 4.58 -6.67
N GLY A 43 -0.77 4.03 -7.72
CA GLY A 43 -2.05 3.36 -7.56
C GLY A 43 -1.93 2.02 -6.84
N ILE A 44 -3.02 1.57 -6.26
CA ILE A 44 -3.18 0.22 -5.72
C ILE A 44 -4.57 -0.32 -6.09
N GLN A 45 -4.66 -1.62 -6.28
CA GLN A 45 -5.89 -2.33 -6.60
C GLN A 45 -6.41 -3.02 -5.34
N LEU A 46 -7.69 -2.79 -5.03
CA LEU A 46 -8.36 -3.35 -3.86
C LEU A 46 -9.35 -4.43 -4.31
N GLY A 47 -9.00 -5.68 -4.05
CA GLY A 47 -9.90 -6.80 -4.28
C GLY A 47 -11.07 -6.79 -3.29
N PRO A 48 -12.16 -7.54 -3.58
CA PRO A 48 -13.33 -7.64 -2.69
C PRO A 48 -13.02 -8.04 -1.25
N ASN A 49 -11.96 -8.84 -1.03
CA ASN A 49 -11.50 -9.23 0.29
C ASN A 49 -11.11 -8.02 1.16
N VAL A 50 -10.33 -7.10 0.62
CA VAL A 50 -9.93 -5.87 1.31
C VAL A 50 -11.11 -4.92 1.44
N VAL A 51 -11.89 -4.75 0.37
CA VAL A 51 -13.04 -3.84 0.37
C VAL A 51 -14.07 -4.24 1.41
N ARG A 52 -14.35 -5.54 1.60
CA ARG A 52 -15.24 -6.02 2.68
C ARG A 52 -14.74 -5.66 4.07
N VAL A 53 -13.43 -5.73 4.30
CA VAL A 53 -12.84 -5.32 5.60
C VAL A 53 -13.07 -3.83 5.83
N LEU A 54 -12.77 -3.00 4.83
CA LEU A 54 -12.96 -1.55 4.93
C LEU A 54 -14.45 -1.17 5.10
N GLN A 55 -15.36 -1.86 4.40
CA GLN A 55 -16.81 -1.71 4.60
C GLN A 55 -17.25 -2.14 5.99
N GLY A 56 -16.76 -3.28 6.49
CA GLY A 56 -16.99 -3.75 7.86
C GLY A 56 -16.48 -2.75 8.91
N TRP A 57 -15.56 -1.91 8.55
CA TRP A 57 -15.08 -0.78 9.36
C TRP A 57 -15.91 0.51 9.15
N GLY A 58 -16.99 0.49 8.36
CA GLY A 58 -17.84 1.65 8.10
C GLY A 58 -17.19 2.72 7.21
N LEU A 59 -16.16 2.34 6.42
CA LEU A 59 -15.40 3.29 5.59
C LEU A 59 -15.97 3.42 4.16
N GLU A 60 -17.10 2.83 3.84
CA GLU A 60 -17.67 2.80 2.49
C GLU A 60 -17.91 4.20 1.92
N ALA A 61 -18.50 5.10 2.68
CA ALA A 61 -18.78 6.47 2.23
C ALA A 61 -17.49 7.27 1.98
N ALA A 62 -16.48 7.11 2.84
CA ALA A 62 -15.18 7.77 2.69
C ALA A 62 -14.41 7.20 1.48
N LEU A 63 -14.43 5.89 1.29
CA LEU A 63 -13.84 5.23 0.12
C LEU A 63 -14.48 5.71 -1.19
N ALA A 64 -15.80 5.85 -1.23
CA ALA A 64 -16.53 6.26 -2.43
C ALA A 64 -16.05 7.62 -2.99
N GLN A 65 -15.47 8.48 -2.17
CA GLN A 65 -14.96 9.79 -2.57
C GLN A 65 -13.61 9.75 -3.30
N VAL A 66 -12.82 8.68 -3.10
CA VAL A 66 -11.42 8.63 -3.53
C VAL A 66 -11.09 7.45 -4.45
N VAL A 67 -11.98 6.47 -4.55
CA VAL A 67 -11.78 5.30 -5.40
C VAL A 67 -12.24 5.52 -6.83
N ALA A 68 -11.69 4.74 -7.77
CA ALA A 68 -12.32 4.48 -9.06
C ALA A 68 -12.88 3.06 -9.08
N ARG A 69 -13.90 2.85 -9.96
CA ARG A 69 -14.60 1.57 -10.14
C ARG A 69 -14.38 1.10 -11.57
N PRO A 70 -13.31 0.33 -11.83
CA PRO A 70 -13.08 -0.17 -13.20
C PRO A 70 -14.16 -1.16 -13.62
N ASP A 71 -14.52 -1.10 -14.91
CA ASP A 71 -15.56 -1.96 -15.49
C ASP A 71 -15.09 -3.40 -15.66
N ARG A 72 -13.80 -3.58 -15.96
CA ARG A 72 -13.18 -4.89 -16.23
C ARG A 72 -11.66 -4.87 -16.04
N VAL A 73 -11.09 -6.05 -15.96
CA VAL A 73 -9.66 -6.27 -16.16
C VAL A 73 -9.46 -6.81 -17.57
N LEU A 74 -8.53 -6.21 -18.32
CA LEU A 74 -8.14 -6.61 -19.67
C LEU A 74 -6.68 -7.07 -19.65
N ALA A 75 -6.39 -8.20 -20.27
CA ALA A 75 -5.03 -8.57 -20.67
C ALA A 75 -4.89 -8.34 -22.17
N ARG A 76 -3.88 -7.60 -22.58
CA ARG A 76 -3.58 -7.27 -23.97
C ARG A 76 -2.16 -7.63 -24.33
N ARG A 77 -1.95 -8.00 -25.59
CA ARG A 77 -0.61 -8.16 -26.15
C ARG A 77 -0.01 -6.78 -26.43
N ALA A 78 1.21 -6.53 -25.96
CA ALA A 78 1.86 -5.23 -26.14
C ALA A 78 2.18 -4.91 -27.59
N ALA A 79 2.50 -5.94 -28.40
CA ALA A 79 2.97 -5.78 -29.79
C ALA A 79 1.89 -5.25 -30.75
N ASP A 80 0.61 -5.63 -30.56
CA ASP A 80 -0.48 -5.33 -31.50
C ASP A 80 -1.78 -4.88 -30.83
N GLY A 81 -1.81 -4.83 -29.50
CA GLY A 81 -2.97 -4.44 -28.73
C GLY A 81 -4.11 -5.49 -28.69
N ALA A 82 -3.89 -6.70 -29.24
CA ALA A 82 -4.88 -7.76 -29.23
C ALA A 82 -5.32 -8.12 -27.82
N THR A 83 -6.63 -8.22 -27.59
CA THR A 83 -7.17 -8.66 -26.30
C THR A 83 -6.97 -10.15 -26.13
N LEU A 84 -6.21 -10.54 -25.11
CA LEU A 84 -5.94 -11.93 -24.74
C LEU A 84 -6.97 -12.48 -23.75
N ALA A 85 -7.41 -11.63 -22.81
CA ALA A 85 -8.43 -11.99 -21.82
C ALA A 85 -9.22 -10.76 -21.36
N SER A 86 -10.44 -10.99 -20.91
CA SER A 86 -11.31 -9.96 -20.33
C SER A 86 -12.08 -10.55 -19.16
N LEU A 87 -11.97 -9.91 -17.99
CA LEU A 87 -12.70 -10.26 -16.78
C LEU A 87 -13.64 -9.11 -16.41
N PRO A 88 -14.96 -9.24 -16.63
CA PRO A 88 -15.94 -8.26 -16.17
C PRO A 88 -15.95 -8.18 -14.62
N LEU A 89 -16.01 -6.97 -14.08
CA LEU A 89 -16.00 -6.73 -12.63
C LEU A 89 -17.38 -6.39 -12.05
N GLY A 90 -18.37 -6.12 -12.90
CA GLY A 90 -19.71 -5.71 -12.47
C GLY A 90 -20.44 -6.72 -11.58
N ASP A 91 -20.12 -8.01 -11.70
CA ASP A 91 -20.73 -9.09 -10.92
C ASP A 91 -20.04 -9.38 -9.57
N PHE A 92 -18.92 -8.73 -9.31
CA PHE A 92 -18.10 -8.95 -8.10
C PHE A 92 -18.87 -8.70 -6.80
N PRO A 93 -19.70 -7.64 -6.68
CA PRO A 93 -20.48 -7.44 -5.46
C PRO A 93 -21.41 -8.61 -5.13
N ARG A 94 -22.07 -9.17 -6.15
CA ARG A 94 -22.93 -10.34 -5.97
C ARG A 94 -22.14 -11.61 -5.64
N ARG A 95 -20.98 -11.84 -6.30
CA ARG A 95 -20.18 -13.07 -6.16
C ARG A 95 -19.31 -13.08 -4.89
N TYR A 96 -18.77 -11.94 -4.52
CA TYR A 96 -17.73 -11.82 -3.47
C TYR A 96 -18.13 -10.89 -2.32
N GLY A 97 -19.33 -10.32 -2.34
CA GLY A 97 -19.87 -9.45 -1.30
C GLY A 97 -19.31 -8.02 -1.30
N ALA A 98 -18.44 -7.67 -2.26
CA ALA A 98 -17.92 -6.32 -2.43
C ALA A 98 -17.40 -6.08 -3.85
N PRO A 99 -17.29 -4.83 -4.31
CA PRO A 99 -16.72 -4.49 -5.60
C PRO A 99 -15.18 -4.65 -5.62
N TYR A 100 -14.63 -4.70 -6.82
CA TYR A 100 -13.22 -4.46 -7.08
C TYR A 100 -13.01 -2.96 -7.29
N LEU A 101 -12.05 -2.37 -6.62
CA LEU A 101 -11.78 -0.93 -6.65
C LEU A 101 -10.32 -0.65 -6.98
N THR A 102 -10.06 0.54 -7.45
CA THR A 102 -8.71 1.08 -7.58
C THR A 102 -8.61 2.42 -6.85
N ILE A 103 -7.49 2.68 -6.21
CA ILE A 103 -7.28 3.86 -5.39
C ILE A 103 -5.82 4.32 -5.51
N HIS A 104 -5.57 5.60 -5.29
CA HIS A 104 -4.22 6.10 -5.09
C HIS A 104 -3.74 5.76 -3.67
N ARG A 105 -2.50 5.28 -3.50
CA ARG A 105 -1.98 4.81 -2.21
C ARG A 105 -2.04 5.88 -1.11
N ALA A 106 -1.64 7.11 -1.46
CA ALA A 106 -1.69 8.22 -0.51
C ALA A 106 -3.12 8.52 -0.05
N ASP A 107 -4.12 8.39 -0.93
CA ASP A 107 -5.52 8.63 -0.58
C ASP A 107 -6.05 7.55 0.39
N LEU A 108 -5.64 6.28 0.22
CA LEU A 108 -5.97 5.20 1.17
C LEU A 108 -5.28 5.41 2.52
N HIS A 109 -4.00 5.78 2.49
CA HIS A 109 -3.22 6.05 3.68
C HIS A 109 -3.83 7.22 4.48
N GLU A 110 -4.12 8.33 3.80
CA GLU A 110 -4.76 9.50 4.41
C GLU A 110 -6.13 9.18 4.99
N LEU A 111 -6.93 8.37 4.29
CA LEU A 111 -8.23 7.92 4.77
C LEU A 111 -8.09 7.15 6.09
N LEU A 112 -7.21 6.16 6.16
CA LEU A 112 -6.97 5.37 7.37
C LEU A 112 -6.46 6.25 8.51
N LEU A 113 -5.53 7.15 8.22
CA LEU A 113 -4.97 8.08 9.21
C LEU A 113 -6.02 9.05 9.76
N LYS A 114 -6.89 9.59 8.89
CA LYS A 114 -8.01 10.45 9.31
C LYS A 114 -8.97 9.71 10.25
N VAL A 115 -9.32 8.47 9.92
CA VAL A 115 -10.20 7.66 10.76
C VAL A 115 -9.56 7.42 12.13
N LEU A 116 -8.29 7.01 12.18
CA LEU A 116 -7.58 6.81 13.45
C LEU A 116 -7.51 8.08 14.28
N ARG A 117 -7.23 9.23 13.66
CA ARG A 117 -7.19 10.52 14.36
C ARG A 117 -8.57 10.96 14.86
N HIS A 118 -9.63 10.65 14.12
CA HIS A 118 -11.00 10.98 14.53
C HIS A 118 -11.50 10.06 15.67
N GLU A 119 -11.13 8.77 15.62
CA GLU A 119 -11.43 7.80 16.67
C GLU A 119 -10.44 7.90 17.85
N GLN A 120 -9.60 8.94 17.90
CA GLN A 120 -8.60 9.12 18.94
C GLN A 120 -9.27 9.24 20.31
N ALA A 121 -9.10 8.20 21.10
CA ALA A 121 -9.49 8.12 22.51
C ALA A 121 -8.21 7.90 23.32
N ASP A 122 -8.32 7.87 24.64
CA ASP A 122 -7.21 7.69 25.60
C ASP A 122 -6.42 6.37 25.44
N SER A 123 -6.63 5.64 24.36
CA SER A 123 -6.03 4.33 24.10
C SER A 123 -5.37 4.21 22.70
N LEU A 124 -5.14 5.32 22.03
CA LEU A 124 -4.41 5.37 20.75
C LEU A 124 -3.36 6.49 20.75
N TRP A 125 -2.12 6.13 20.50
CA TRP A 125 -1.01 7.06 20.34
C TRP A 125 -0.29 6.79 19.03
N LEU A 126 -0.11 7.85 18.23
CA LEU A 126 0.60 7.87 16.95
C LEU A 126 1.87 8.69 17.12
N HIS A 127 3.03 8.03 17.00
CA HIS A 127 4.34 8.65 17.16
C HIS A 127 5.08 8.65 15.82
N THR A 128 5.65 9.80 15.44
CA THR A 128 6.54 9.96 14.29
C THR A 128 7.97 10.19 14.72
N GLY A 129 8.95 10.05 13.81
CA GLY A 129 10.37 10.20 14.11
C GLY A 129 10.91 9.09 15.04
N ARG A 130 10.31 7.88 14.99
CA ARG A 130 10.64 6.75 15.87
C ARG A 130 10.98 5.50 15.05
N ALA A 131 12.26 5.37 14.70
CA ALA A 131 12.78 4.18 14.03
C ALA A 131 13.05 3.06 15.02
N LEU A 132 12.44 1.89 14.84
CA LEU A 132 12.71 0.69 15.65
C LEU A 132 14.12 0.19 15.33
N ASP A 133 14.94 -0.02 16.38
CA ASP A 133 16.26 -0.63 16.30
C ASP A 133 16.18 -2.15 16.58
N ALA A 134 15.61 -2.54 17.72
CA ALA A 134 15.53 -3.94 18.13
C ALA A 134 14.31 -4.18 19.04
N TYR A 135 14.00 -5.44 19.29
CA TYR A 135 13.03 -5.82 20.30
C TYR A 135 13.46 -7.09 21.04
N GLU A 136 12.97 -7.24 22.27
CA GLU A 136 13.06 -8.45 23.07
C GLU A 136 11.65 -8.93 23.41
N ALA A 137 11.39 -10.24 23.23
CA ALA A 137 10.11 -10.83 23.55
C ALA A 137 10.26 -11.94 24.59
N SER A 138 9.40 -11.91 25.61
CA SER A 138 9.24 -12.95 26.61
C SER A 138 7.83 -13.55 26.55
N ALA A 139 7.51 -14.43 27.49
CA ALA A 139 6.16 -14.96 27.63
C ALA A 139 5.15 -13.91 28.16
N GLU A 140 5.64 -12.88 28.85
CA GLU A 140 4.83 -11.87 29.54
C GLU A 140 4.71 -10.56 28.79
N ALA A 141 5.74 -10.17 28.01
CA ALA A 141 5.82 -8.85 27.40
C ALA A 141 6.77 -8.80 26.20
N VAL A 142 6.62 -7.77 25.39
CA VAL A 142 7.59 -7.37 24.37
C VAL A 142 8.14 -5.99 24.71
N ARG A 143 9.47 -5.87 24.69
CA ARG A 143 10.18 -4.59 24.86
C ARG A 143 10.78 -4.18 23.54
N VAL A 144 10.50 -2.95 23.10
CA VAL A 144 11.00 -2.36 21.86
C VAL A 144 11.96 -1.24 22.20
N ARG A 145 13.13 -1.24 21.56
CA ARG A 145 14.11 -0.16 21.62
C ARG A 145 14.15 0.57 20.28
N PHE A 146 14.15 1.89 20.34
CA PHE A 146 14.28 2.79 19.19
C PHE A 146 15.71 3.31 19.03
N GLU A 147 16.06 3.80 17.83
CA GLU A 147 17.41 4.31 17.51
C GLU A 147 17.81 5.51 18.37
N ASP A 148 16.87 6.26 18.91
CA ASP A 148 17.11 7.38 19.83
C ASP A 148 17.30 6.95 21.31
N GLY A 149 17.30 5.64 21.57
CA GLY A 149 17.47 5.07 22.90
C GLY A 149 16.19 4.97 23.74
N LEU A 150 15.04 5.43 23.24
CA LEU A 150 13.76 5.21 23.91
C LEU A 150 13.45 3.71 23.97
N GLU A 151 13.01 3.24 25.13
CA GLU A 151 12.48 1.89 25.31
C GLU A 151 11.00 1.95 25.72
N VAL A 152 10.21 1.05 25.15
CA VAL A 152 8.80 0.88 25.52
C VAL A 152 8.46 -0.60 25.65
N GLU A 153 7.51 -0.90 26.53
CA GLU A 153 7.03 -2.26 26.77
C GLU A 153 5.54 -2.36 26.46
N GLY A 154 5.12 -3.49 25.92
CA GLY A 154 3.73 -3.81 25.62
C GLY A 154 3.50 -5.32 25.61
N ASP A 155 2.25 -5.74 25.39
CA ASP A 155 1.87 -7.15 25.38
C ASP A 155 2.15 -7.81 24.02
N LEU A 156 2.12 -7.03 22.93
CA LEU A 156 2.29 -7.53 21.55
C LEU A 156 3.01 -6.51 20.69
N LEU A 157 3.87 -7.00 19.77
CA LEU A 157 4.47 -6.20 18.70
C LEU A 157 3.97 -6.67 17.33
N ILE A 158 3.47 -5.73 16.52
CA ILE A 158 3.14 -5.93 15.10
C ILE A 158 4.20 -5.23 14.25
N GLY A 159 4.96 -6.01 13.48
CA GLY A 159 5.91 -5.49 12.49
C GLY A 159 5.19 -5.12 11.19
N ALA A 160 5.07 -3.83 10.91
CA ALA A 160 4.55 -3.25 9.68
C ALA A 160 5.55 -2.26 9.05
N ASP A 161 6.83 -2.45 9.33
CA ASP A 161 7.98 -1.57 9.06
C ASP A 161 8.57 -1.75 7.64
N GLY A 162 7.79 -2.36 6.74
CA GLY A 162 7.99 -2.35 5.30
C GLY A 162 9.04 -3.33 4.77
N LEU A 163 9.57 -3.03 3.59
CA LEU A 163 10.49 -3.92 2.86
C LEU A 163 11.78 -4.18 3.65
N TRP A 164 12.31 -3.18 4.32
CA TRP A 164 13.53 -3.23 5.13
C TRP A 164 13.24 -3.49 6.61
N SER A 165 12.22 -4.30 6.89
CA SER A 165 11.71 -4.59 8.22
C SER A 165 12.80 -5.11 9.16
N ARG A 166 13.03 -4.38 10.24
CA ARG A 166 13.88 -4.80 11.36
C ARG A 166 13.21 -5.92 12.16
N VAL A 167 11.88 -5.80 12.35
CA VAL A 167 11.11 -6.82 13.06
C VAL A 167 11.21 -8.18 12.36
N ARG A 168 11.03 -8.21 11.03
CA ARG A 168 11.18 -9.44 10.25
C ARG A 168 12.60 -9.99 10.30
N ALA A 169 13.60 -9.12 10.09
CA ALA A 169 15.00 -9.53 10.06
C ALA A 169 15.40 -10.19 11.38
N GLN A 170 14.98 -9.64 12.52
CA GLN A 170 15.26 -10.22 13.82
C GLN A 170 14.47 -11.50 14.09
N LEU A 171 13.20 -11.56 13.67
CA LEU A 171 12.32 -12.71 13.87
C LEU A 171 12.75 -13.93 13.05
N LEU A 172 13.13 -13.72 11.79
CA LEU A 172 13.36 -14.80 10.83
C LEU A 172 14.85 -15.06 10.54
N GLY A 173 15.72 -14.07 10.73
CA GLY A 173 17.14 -14.16 10.36
C GLY A 173 17.34 -14.40 8.86
N ASP A 174 16.39 -13.99 7.99
CA ASP A 174 16.32 -14.32 6.57
C ASP A 174 17.18 -13.38 5.67
N GLY A 175 17.88 -12.43 6.30
CA GLY A 175 18.75 -11.47 5.61
C GLY A 175 18.00 -10.34 4.89
N PRO A 176 18.73 -9.54 4.07
CA PRO A 176 18.14 -8.42 3.37
C PRO A 176 17.25 -8.86 2.20
N PRO A 177 16.32 -8.01 1.73
CA PRO A 177 15.54 -8.25 0.53
C PRO A 177 16.44 -8.49 -0.68
N ARG A 178 16.03 -9.43 -1.55
CA ARG A 178 16.75 -9.75 -2.79
C ARG A 178 16.15 -8.97 -3.96
N ALA A 179 17.02 -8.34 -4.75
CA ALA A 179 16.62 -7.74 -6.02
C ALA A 179 16.12 -8.85 -6.99
N THR A 180 14.96 -8.60 -7.60
CA THR A 180 14.34 -9.58 -8.54
C THR A 180 14.82 -9.43 -9.97
N GLY A 181 15.63 -8.42 -10.28
CA GLY A 181 16.02 -8.08 -11.65
C GLY A 181 14.93 -7.36 -12.44
N HIS A 182 13.98 -6.73 -11.75
CA HIS A 182 12.94 -5.94 -12.38
C HIS A 182 12.92 -4.51 -11.83
N LEU A 183 12.68 -3.56 -12.72
CA LEU A 183 12.45 -2.15 -12.41
C LEU A 183 10.98 -1.80 -12.66
N ALA A 184 10.42 -0.97 -11.80
CA ALA A 184 9.05 -0.48 -11.92
C ALA A 184 9.06 1.03 -12.17
N TYR A 185 8.80 1.44 -13.40
CA TYR A 185 8.54 2.84 -13.75
C TYR A 185 7.08 3.18 -13.49
N ARG A 186 6.84 4.29 -12.81
CA ARG A 186 5.50 4.68 -12.38
C ARG A 186 5.17 6.08 -12.87
N ALA A 187 3.96 6.26 -13.37
CA ALA A 187 3.44 7.57 -13.76
C ALA A 187 1.99 7.73 -13.32
N LEU A 188 1.62 8.94 -13.00
CA LEU A 188 0.26 9.34 -12.70
C LEU A 188 -0.09 10.50 -13.65
N VAL A 189 -1.08 10.29 -14.53
CA VAL A 189 -1.42 11.23 -15.60
C VAL A 189 -2.89 11.61 -15.50
N ARG A 190 -3.21 12.90 -15.67
CA ARG A 190 -4.60 13.33 -15.77
C ARG A 190 -5.24 12.80 -17.04
N GLN A 191 -6.35 12.07 -16.93
CA GLN A 191 -7.02 11.54 -18.10
C GLN A 191 -7.55 12.61 -19.06
N ALA A 192 -7.93 13.76 -18.54
CA ALA A 192 -8.35 14.91 -19.36
C ALA A 192 -7.26 15.44 -20.30
N GLU A 193 -5.98 15.27 -19.94
CA GLU A 193 -4.82 15.69 -20.73
C GLU A 193 -4.42 14.65 -21.78
N LEU A 194 -4.95 13.43 -21.69
CA LEU A 194 -4.67 12.37 -22.65
C LEU A 194 -5.58 12.46 -23.87
N PRO A 195 -5.10 12.09 -25.08
CA PRO A 195 -5.96 11.80 -26.21
C PRO A 195 -7.06 10.79 -25.83
N ALA A 196 -8.26 10.95 -26.37
CA ALA A 196 -9.42 10.12 -26.01
C ALA A 196 -9.14 8.61 -26.12
N ALA A 197 -8.35 8.19 -27.12
CA ALA A 197 -7.98 6.79 -27.35
C ALA A 197 -7.10 6.18 -26.25
N LEU A 198 -6.43 7.01 -25.43
CA LEU A 198 -5.56 6.58 -24.34
C LEU A 198 -6.25 6.64 -22.97
N ARG A 199 -7.44 7.23 -22.88
CA ARG A 199 -8.24 7.24 -21.65
C ARG A 199 -8.84 5.87 -21.39
N SER A 200 -8.95 5.47 -20.14
CA SER A 200 -9.44 4.15 -19.79
C SER A 200 -10.23 4.14 -18.48
N ALA A 201 -11.38 3.47 -18.50
CA ALA A 201 -12.13 3.09 -17.31
C ALA A 201 -11.81 1.65 -16.85
N CYS A 202 -10.84 0.98 -17.48
CA CYS A 202 -10.49 -0.41 -17.21
C CYS A 202 -9.14 -0.52 -16.51
N VAL A 203 -8.94 -1.62 -15.77
CA VAL A 203 -7.61 -2.12 -15.48
C VAL A 203 -7.10 -2.82 -16.73
N THR A 204 -5.98 -2.39 -17.28
CA THR A 204 -5.37 -3.05 -18.44
C THR A 204 -3.97 -3.48 -18.13
N VAL A 205 -3.66 -4.74 -18.40
CA VAL A 205 -2.32 -5.31 -18.34
C VAL A 205 -1.85 -5.56 -19.77
N TRP A 206 -0.79 -4.91 -20.17
CA TRP A 206 -0.11 -5.10 -21.46
C TRP A 206 1.05 -6.06 -21.26
N LEU A 207 1.05 -7.18 -21.98
CA LEU A 207 2.02 -8.26 -21.85
C LEU A 207 2.95 -8.30 -23.05
N GLY A 208 4.27 -8.26 -22.80
CA GLY A 208 5.32 -8.40 -23.80
C GLY A 208 6.48 -9.22 -23.27
N PRO A 209 7.41 -9.64 -24.15
CA PRO A 209 8.64 -10.30 -23.71
C PRO A 209 9.46 -9.37 -22.80
N GLY A 210 9.87 -9.84 -21.62
CA GLY A 210 10.69 -9.09 -20.67
C GLY A 210 10.03 -7.83 -20.05
N LEU A 211 8.76 -7.55 -20.38
CA LEU A 211 8.04 -6.39 -19.85
C LEU A 211 6.56 -6.64 -19.68
N HIS A 212 5.95 -5.92 -18.74
CA HIS A 212 4.51 -5.71 -18.73
C HIS A 212 4.17 -4.31 -18.22
N VAL A 213 3.06 -3.76 -18.71
CA VAL A 213 2.56 -2.46 -18.27
C VAL A 213 1.17 -2.65 -17.70
N VAL A 214 0.94 -2.11 -16.50
CA VAL A 214 -0.37 -2.11 -15.85
C VAL A 214 -0.86 -0.67 -15.77
N GLN A 215 -2.06 -0.42 -16.28
CA GLN A 215 -2.70 0.88 -16.16
C GLN A 215 -4.12 0.73 -15.61
N TYR A 216 -4.57 1.69 -14.82
CA TYR A 216 -5.92 1.73 -14.26
C TYR A 216 -6.29 3.12 -13.76
N PRO A 217 -7.60 3.46 -13.78
CA PRO A 217 -8.08 4.74 -13.26
C PRO A 217 -7.95 4.79 -11.74
N VAL A 218 -7.73 5.97 -11.20
CA VAL A 218 -7.75 6.29 -9.75
C VAL A 218 -8.43 7.65 -9.55
N ARG A 219 -8.75 8.02 -8.30
CA ARG A 219 -9.36 9.31 -7.95
C ARG A 219 -10.62 9.60 -8.78
N GLY A 220 -11.64 8.76 -8.63
CA GLY A 220 -12.90 8.90 -9.37
C GLY A 220 -12.81 8.60 -10.86
N GLY A 221 -11.63 8.26 -11.38
CA GLY A 221 -11.37 8.09 -12.81
C GLY A 221 -10.68 9.30 -13.45
N ASP A 222 -10.43 10.36 -12.72
CA ASP A 222 -9.77 11.58 -13.24
C ASP A 222 -8.31 11.35 -13.61
N TRP A 223 -7.66 10.40 -12.95
CA TRP A 223 -6.27 10.08 -13.16
C TRP A 223 -6.08 8.64 -13.62
N LEU A 224 -5.10 8.44 -14.49
CA LEU A 224 -4.61 7.13 -14.91
C LEU A 224 -3.29 6.85 -14.23
N ASN A 225 -3.23 5.81 -13.42
CA ASN A 225 -2.01 5.25 -12.89
C ASN A 225 -1.42 4.28 -13.91
N VAL A 226 -0.14 4.43 -14.21
CA VAL A 226 0.59 3.57 -15.15
C VAL A 226 1.83 3.04 -14.44
N VAL A 227 2.06 1.74 -14.52
CA VAL A 227 3.25 1.07 -14.00
C VAL A 227 3.82 0.19 -15.09
N ALA A 228 5.02 0.51 -15.56
CA ALA A 228 5.78 -0.33 -16.49
C ALA A 228 6.82 -1.11 -15.68
N ILE A 229 6.77 -2.43 -15.78
CA ILE A 229 7.72 -3.34 -15.15
C ILE A 229 8.57 -3.95 -16.26
N VAL A 230 9.88 -3.74 -16.17
CA VAL A 230 10.86 -4.19 -17.16
C VAL A 230 12.00 -4.94 -16.48
N GLU A 231 12.63 -5.85 -17.20
CA GLU A 231 13.87 -6.46 -16.75
C GLU A 231 14.98 -5.40 -16.69
N GLY A 232 15.75 -5.38 -15.62
CA GLY A 232 16.82 -4.40 -15.43
C GLY A 232 17.62 -4.63 -14.16
N SER A 233 18.77 -4.00 -14.09
CA SER A 233 19.63 -4.08 -12.91
C SER A 233 19.09 -3.22 -11.79
N ALA A 234 19.20 -3.70 -10.56
CA ALA A 234 18.84 -2.91 -9.39
C ALA A 234 19.67 -1.61 -9.36
N PRO A 235 19.08 -0.48 -8.89
CA PRO A 235 19.82 0.75 -8.70
C PRO A 235 20.95 0.57 -7.68
N VAL A 236 21.96 1.44 -7.75
CA VAL A 236 23.15 1.39 -6.89
C VAL A 236 22.77 1.44 -5.39
N ASP A 237 21.71 2.16 -5.06
CA ASP A 237 21.16 2.21 -3.70
C ASP A 237 19.73 1.66 -3.68
N PRO A 238 19.54 0.38 -3.36
CA PRO A 238 18.21 -0.23 -3.30
C PRO A 238 17.36 0.27 -2.11
N ALA A 239 17.93 0.97 -1.14
CA ALA A 239 17.17 1.56 -0.04
C ALA A 239 16.35 2.77 -0.49
N HIS A 240 16.81 3.49 -1.49
CA HIS A 240 16.08 4.57 -2.15
C HIS A 240 15.34 4.05 -3.38
N TRP A 241 14.19 3.48 -3.17
CA TRP A 241 13.38 2.86 -4.23
C TRP A 241 12.50 3.84 -5.03
N ASP A 242 12.52 5.13 -4.71
CA ASP A 242 11.75 6.18 -5.38
C ASP A 242 12.68 7.17 -6.09
N HIS A 243 13.25 6.72 -7.20
CA HIS A 243 14.12 7.53 -8.05
C HIS A 243 13.33 8.25 -9.13
N ALA A 244 13.68 9.51 -9.41
CA ALA A 244 13.16 10.20 -10.59
C ALA A 244 13.73 9.55 -11.85
N ALA A 245 12.86 9.00 -12.69
CA ALA A 245 13.23 8.44 -13.98
C ALA A 245 13.09 9.48 -15.09
N SER A 246 13.96 9.42 -16.10
CA SER A 246 13.84 10.23 -17.31
C SER A 246 13.02 9.50 -18.38
N THR A 247 12.36 10.26 -19.26
CA THR A 247 11.68 9.69 -20.43
C THR A 247 12.63 8.98 -21.39
N THR A 248 13.90 9.37 -21.43
CA THR A 248 14.94 8.75 -22.25
C THR A 248 15.23 7.32 -21.81
N GLU A 249 15.18 7.03 -20.50
CA GLU A 249 15.37 5.67 -19.98
C GLU A 249 14.25 4.71 -20.41
N LEU A 250 13.03 5.23 -20.62
CA LEU A 250 11.89 4.43 -21.08
C LEU A 250 11.87 4.22 -22.60
N GLN A 251 12.70 4.95 -23.37
CA GLN A 251 12.79 4.88 -24.82
C GLN A 251 13.93 3.97 -25.29
N ALA A 252 14.83 3.58 -24.40
CA ALA A 252 15.96 2.70 -24.66
C ALA A 252 15.57 1.22 -24.54
#